data_baa8b40b520a0e6d3375f270387b8f3a
#
_entry.id   baa8b40b520a0e6d3375f270387b8f3a
#
_cell.length_a   1.000
_cell.length_b   1.000
_cell.length_c   1.000
_cell.angle_alpha   90.00
_cell.angle_beta   90.00
_cell.angle_gamma   90.00
#
_symmetry.space_group_name_H-M   'P 1'
#
loop_
_entity.id
_entity.type
_entity.pdbx_description
1 polymer ?
#
loop_
_entity_poly.entity_id
_entity_poly.type
_entity_poly.pdbx_seq_one_letter_code
_entity_poly.pdbx_strand_id
1 'polypeptide(L)'
;DGSYLTELLVDKGYEIHGIVRRTSLMFSTQRIDHVRDKINLHYGDLTDGSALNQLFFKITNNRDIERFEIYNLGAQSHVQISFEIPEYTSLVDGIGVLKLLETIRALPEDVQKNTRFYQAGTSEMYGDVLEKPQTESTPFRPQSPYACAKVYGHFLVRNYRESYNMFACNGILFNHESPRRGANF
;
A
#
# COMPACT_ATOMS: atom_id res chain seq x y z
N ASP A 1 8.73 -6.96 -2.00
CA ASP A 1 8.46 -5.94 -3.03
C ASP A 1 9.06 -4.59 -2.67
N GLY A 2 8.71 -4.01 -1.50
CA GLY A 2 9.12 -2.65 -1.14
C GLY A 2 10.62 -2.38 -1.23
N SER A 3 11.47 -3.32 -0.82
CA SER A 3 12.92 -3.13 -0.88
C SER A 3 13.45 -3.07 -2.32
N TYR A 4 12.91 -3.89 -3.22
CA TYR A 4 13.27 -3.85 -4.66
C TYR A 4 12.75 -2.57 -5.34
N LEU A 5 11.53 -2.16 -5.01
CA LEU A 5 10.98 -0.90 -5.50
C LEU A 5 11.82 0.29 -5.03
N THR A 6 12.24 0.28 -3.77
CA THR A 6 13.12 1.32 -3.20
C THR A 6 14.43 1.43 -3.99
N GLU A 7 15.10 0.31 -4.28
CA GLU A 7 16.33 0.31 -5.09
C GLU A 7 16.09 0.92 -6.48
N LEU A 8 15.04 0.45 -7.17
CA LEU A 8 14.69 0.96 -8.50
C LEU A 8 14.44 2.47 -8.50
N LEU A 9 13.74 2.99 -7.47
CA LEU A 9 13.43 4.41 -7.37
C LEU A 9 14.65 5.25 -6.98
N VAL A 10 15.53 4.73 -6.12
CA VAL A 10 16.86 5.35 -5.83
C VAL A 10 17.66 5.51 -7.12
N ASP A 11 17.75 4.45 -7.93
CA ASP A 11 18.51 4.46 -9.19
C ASP A 11 17.91 5.43 -10.22
N LYS A 12 16.61 5.71 -10.12
CA LYS A 12 15.90 6.69 -10.95
C LYS A 12 16.00 8.12 -10.42
N GLY A 13 16.64 8.35 -9.28
CA GLY A 13 16.83 9.68 -8.69
C GLY A 13 15.62 10.25 -7.95
N TYR A 14 14.66 9.41 -7.54
CA TYR A 14 13.52 9.85 -6.72
C TYR A 14 13.98 10.18 -5.29
N GLU A 15 13.37 11.21 -4.69
CA GLU A 15 13.38 11.38 -3.24
C GLU A 15 12.38 10.39 -2.63
N ILE A 16 12.86 9.49 -1.77
CA ILE A 16 12.06 8.38 -1.26
C ILE A 16 11.73 8.57 0.20
N HIS A 17 10.45 8.41 0.53
CA HIS A 17 9.92 8.39 1.88
C HIS A 17 9.29 7.04 2.17
N GLY A 18 9.88 6.27 3.07
CA GLY A 18 9.36 4.98 3.50
C GLY A 18 8.64 5.06 4.84
N ILE A 19 7.50 4.38 4.98
CA ILE A 19 6.79 4.23 6.24
C ILE A 19 7.13 2.86 6.83
N VAL A 20 7.57 2.84 8.09
CA VAL A 20 7.84 1.63 8.85
C VAL A 20 7.09 1.67 10.19
N ARG A 21 6.50 0.53 10.56
CA ARG A 21 5.89 0.40 11.88
C ARG A 21 6.94 0.37 12.98
N ARG A 22 6.67 1.01 14.11
CA ARG A 22 7.50 0.86 15.30
C ARG A 22 7.39 -0.58 15.81
N THR A 23 8.52 -1.22 15.98
CA THR A 23 8.62 -2.59 16.52
C THR A 23 9.81 -2.70 17.45
N SER A 24 9.74 -3.62 18.42
CA SER A 24 10.86 -3.99 19.30
C SER A 24 11.77 -5.04 18.66
N LEU A 25 11.43 -5.57 17.49
CA LEU A 25 12.25 -6.55 16.79
C LEU A 25 13.51 -5.88 16.24
N MET A 26 14.66 -6.45 16.58
CA MET A 26 15.94 -6.09 15.99
C MET A 26 15.92 -6.45 14.50
N PHE A 27 16.65 -5.69 13.70
CA PHE A 27 16.83 -5.95 12.27
C PHE A 27 15.55 -5.88 11.41
N SER A 28 14.51 -5.21 11.88
CA SER A 28 13.26 -5.05 11.11
C SER A 28 13.43 -4.33 9.75
N THR A 29 14.55 -3.60 9.57
CA THR A 29 14.88 -2.86 8.35
C THR A 29 15.96 -3.50 7.49
N GLN A 30 16.49 -4.67 7.83
CA GLN A 30 17.62 -5.32 7.13
C GLN A 30 17.49 -5.35 5.61
N ARG A 31 16.26 -5.48 5.07
CA ARG A 31 16.02 -5.55 3.62
C ARG A 31 16.28 -4.23 2.89
N ILE A 32 16.46 -3.13 3.61
CA ILE A 32 16.73 -1.79 3.07
C ILE A 32 17.96 -1.13 3.66
N ASP A 33 18.72 -1.82 4.53
CA ASP A 33 19.89 -1.24 5.21
C ASP A 33 20.95 -0.77 4.21
N HIS A 34 21.13 -1.47 3.10
CA HIS A 34 22.08 -1.13 2.03
C HIS A 34 21.73 0.16 1.24
N VAL A 35 20.52 0.66 1.36
CA VAL A 35 20.06 1.93 0.76
C VAL A 35 19.59 2.93 1.81
N ARG A 36 19.82 2.64 3.09
CA ARG A 36 19.33 3.40 4.22
C ARG A 36 19.67 4.89 4.16
N ASP A 37 20.88 5.20 3.75
CA ASP A 37 21.39 6.58 3.68
C ASP A 37 20.81 7.38 2.50
N LYS A 38 20.11 6.71 1.58
CA LYS A 38 19.52 7.30 0.38
C LYS A 38 18.02 7.53 0.50
N ILE A 39 17.40 7.21 1.64
CA ILE A 39 15.96 7.25 1.83
C ILE A 39 15.57 7.89 3.16
N ASN A 40 14.38 8.47 3.22
CA ASN A 40 13.80 9.06 4.42
C ASN A 40 12.83 8.05 5.05
N LEU A 41 13.14 7.47 6.20
CA LEU A 41 12.23 6.58 6.92
C LEU A 41 11.46 7.33 8.00
N HIS A 42 10.16 7.05 8.05
CA HIS A 42 9.22 7.61 9.02
C HIS A 42 8.50 6.48 9.78
N TYR A 43 8.28 6.69 11.07
CA TYR A 43 7.39 5.81 11.80
C TYR A 43 5.94 6.13 11.48
N GLY A 44 5.14 5.11 11.20
CA GLY A 44 3.73 5.25 10.91
C GLY A 44 3.04 3.90 10.85
N ASP A 45 1.71 3.93 10.91
CA ASP A 45 0.85 2.75 10.76
C ASP A 45 -0.36 3.13 9.90
N LEU A 46 -0.81 2.22 9.04
CA LEU A 46 -1.99 2.44 8.20
C LEU A 46 -3.28 2.60 9.04
N THR A 47 -3.25 2.17 10.28
CA THR A 47 -4.35 2.35 11.22
C THR A 47 -4.40 3.75 11.85
N ASP A 48 -3.35 4.56 11.69
CA ASP A 48 -3.26 5.92 12.23
C ASP A 48 -3.36 6.98 11.12
N GLY A 49 -4.59 7.37 10.79
CA GLY A 49 -4.83 8.40 9.76
C GLY A 49 -4.30 9.78 10.13
N SER A 50 -4.22 10.11 11.43
CA SER A 50 -3.67 11.38 11.89
C SER A 50 -2.17 11.47 11.59
N ALA A 51 -1.42 10.43 11.90
CA ALA A 51 0.00 10.35 11.59
C ALA A 51 0.27 10.38 10.07
N LEU A 52 -0.57 9.69 9.27
CA LEU A 52 -0.48 9.73 7.81
C LEU A 52 -0.71 11.14 7.26
N ASN A 53 -1.73 11.83 7.72
CA ASN A 53 -2.02 13.22 7.32
C ASN A 53 -0.85 14.16 7.65
N GLN A 54 -0.31 14.08 8.87
CA GLN A 54 0.84 14.89 9.29
C GLN A 54 2.08 14.61 8.44
N LEU A 55 2.34 13.34 8.15
CA LEU A 55 3.48 12.94 7.34
C LEU A 55 3.37 13.47 5.90
N PHE A 56 2.22 13.28 5.26
CA PHE A 56 2.01 13.71 3.87
C PHE A 56 2.09 15.25 3.78
N PHE A 57 1.47 15.95 4.71
CA PHE A 57 1.60 17.41 4.80
C PHE A 57 3.06 17.84 4.96
N LYS A 58 3.81 17.20 5.86
CA LYS A 58 5.24 17.49 6.07
C LYS A 58 6.07 17.29 4.80
N ILE A 59 5.79 16.24 4.02
CA ILE A 59 6.51 15.92 2.78
C ILE A 59 6.18 16.94 1.68
N THR A 60 4.94 17.40 1.60
CA THR A 60 4.46 18.20 0.47
C THR A 60 4.41 19.70 0.74
N ASN A 61 4.38 20.14 2.01
CA ASN A 61 4.22 21.54 2.37
C ASN A 61 5.41 22.40 1.92
N ASN A 62 5.10 23.56 1.32
CA ASN A 62 6.08 24.52 0.80
C ASN A 62 7.07 23.95 -0.23
N ARG A 63 6.66 22.94 -0.97
CA ARG A 63 7.48 22.31 -2.03
C ARG A 63 6.74 22.38 -3.36
N ASP A 64 7.50 22.61 -4.41
CA ASP A 64 7.00 22.43 -5.78
C ASP A 64 7.07 20.91 -6.08
N ILE A 65 5.90 20.28 -6.12
CA ILE A 65 5.78 18.84 -6.33
C ILE A 65 5.37 18.58 -7.78
N GLU A 66 6.32 18.32 -8.64
CA GLU A 66 6.05 17.92 -10.02
C GLU A 66 5.35 16.56 -10.11
N ARG A 67 5.70 15.62 -9.21
CA ARG A 67 5.13 14.28 -9.14
C ARG A 67 5.24 13.71 -7.73
N PHE A 68 4.12 13.23 -7.19
CA PHE A 68 4.05 12.55 -5.91
C PHE A 68 3.46 11.15 -6.10
N GLU A 69 4.30 10.13 -6.00
CA GLU A 69 3.92 8.73 -6.20
C GLU A 69 3.80 8.00 -4.87
N ILE A 70 2.67 7.36 -4.65
CA ILE A 70 2.37 6.63 -3.41
C ILE A 70 2.11 5.17 -3.75
N TYR A 71 2.97 4.30 -3.26
CA TYR A 71 2.88 2.85 -3.42
C TYR A 71 2.45 2.21 -2.11
N ASN A 72 1.18 1.88 -1.97
CA ASN A 72 0.70 1.18 -0.79
C ASN A 72 0.96 -0.33 -0.91
N LEU A 73 2.08 -0.75 -0.33
CA LEU A 73 2.48 -2.15 -0.19
C LEU A 73 2.27 -2.67 1.24
N GLY A 74 1.83 -1.80 2.15
CA GLY A 74 1.57 -2.14 3.55
C GLY A 74 0.34 -3.02 3.69
N ALA A 75 0.46 -4.13 4.43
CA ALA A 75 -0.63 -5.06 4.70
C ALA A 75 -0.32 -5.99 5.89
N GLN A 76 -1.35 -6.54 6.50
CA GLN A 76 -1.31 -7.81 7.20
C GLN A 76 -1.56 -8.90 6.14
N SER A 77 -0.50 -9.40 5.49
CA SER A 77 -0.61 -10.21 4.26
C SER A 77 -0.65 -11.72 4.48
N HIS A 78 -0.60 -12.19 5.72
CA HIS A 78 -0.66 -13.62 6.02
C HIS A 78 -2.12 -14.08 6.11
N VAL A 79 -2.57 -14.85 5.11
CA VAL A 79 -3.98 -15.28 4.99
C VAL A 79 -4.45 -16.05 6.22
N GLN A 80 -3.67 -17.04 6.70
CA GLN A 80 -4.05 -17.83 7.87
C GLN A 80 -4.22 -16.94 9.12
N ILE A 81 -3.29 -16.02 9.37
CA ILE A 81 -3.36 -15.08 10.50
C ILE A 81 -4.61 -14.20 10.42
N SER A 82 -5.13 -13.91 9.24
CA SER A 82 -6.35 -13.10 9.11
C SER A 82 -7.58 -13.72 9.75
N PHE A 83 -7.62 -15.05 9.92
CA PHE A 83 -8.70 -15.73 10.64
C PHE A 83 -8.56 -15.60 12.17
N GLU A 84 -7.34 -15.39 12.66
CA GLU A 84 -7.07 -15.23 14.10
C GLU A 84 -7.24 -13.77 14.54
N ILE A 85 -6.89 -12.80 13.66
CA ILE A 85 -6.97 -11.36 13.93
C ILE A 85 -7.73 -10.61 12.83
N PRO A 86 -9.00 -10.95 12.56
CA PRO A 86 -9.75 -10.41 11.42
C PRO A 86 -10.00 -8.90 11.53
N GLU A 87 -10.21 -8.37 12.73
CA GLU A 87 -10.40 -6.95 12.96
C GLU A 87 -9.16 -6.15 12.58
N TYR A 88 -7.99 -6.52 13.09
CA TYR A 88 -6.73 -5.86 12.74
C TYR A 88 -6.45 -5.94 11.24
N THR A 89 -6.67 -7.11 10.63
CA THR A 89 -6.53 -7.30 9.19
C THR A 89 -7.43 -6.34 8.40
N SER A 90 -8.70 -6.22 8.80
CA SER A 90 -9.65 -5.32 8.15
C SER A 90 -9.26 -3.84 8.33
N LEU A 91 -8.78 -3.46 9.51
CA LEU A 91 -8.31 -2.11 9.80
C LEU A 91 -7.09 -1.73 8.96
N VAL A 92 -6.13 -2.63 8.80
CA VAL A 92 -4.91 -2.36 8.01
C VAL A 92 -5.20 -2.42 6.51
N ASP A 93 -5.79 -3.53 6.04
CA ASP A 93 -5.84 -3.87 4.62
C ASP A 93 -7.04 -3.25 3.89
N GLY A 94 -8.09 -2.88 4.63
CA GLY A 94 -9.29 -2.20 4.12
C GLY A 94 -9.35 -0.73 4.53
N ILE A 95 -9.55 -0.45 5.81
CA ILE A 95 -9.68 0.92 6.33
C ILE A 95 -8.39 1.73 6.16
N GLY A 96 -7.21 1.09 6.22
CA GLY A 96 -5.94 1.75 5.95
C GLY A 96 -5.87 2.33 4.53
N VAL A 97 -6.44 1.64 3.54
CA VAL A 97 -6.56 2.17 2.16
C VAL A 97 -7.45 3.41 2.14
N LEU A 98 -8.61 3.38 2.82
CA LEU A 98 -9.49 4.55 2.93
C LEU A 98 -8.75 5.75 3.53
N LYS A 99 -7.98 5.53 4.61
CA LYS A 99 -7.21 6.60 5.27
C LYS A 99 -6.17 7.21 4.34
N LEU A 100 -5.46 6.41 3.54
CA LEU A 100 -4.53 6.93 2.54
C LEU A 100 -5.24 7.76 1.46
N LEU A 101 -6.35 7.28 0.93
CA LEU A 101 -7.14 8.00 -0.07
C LEU A 101 -7.68 9.32 0.48
N GLU A 102 -8.20 9.35 1.71
CA GLU A 102 -8.64 10.59 2.38
C GLU A 102 -7.45 11.52 2.69
N THR A 103 -6.30 10.97 3.06
CA THR A 103 -5.08 11.77 3.23
C THR A 103 -4.68 12.47 1.92
N ILE A 104 -4.73 11.76 0.79
CA ILE A 104 -4.46 12.37 -0.52
C ILE A 104 -5.50 13.46 -0.84
N ARG A 105 -6.77 13.19 -0.57
CA ARG A 105 -7.87 14.13 -0.82
C ARG A 105 -7.80 15.40 0.04
N ALA A 106 -7.11 15.33 1.20
CA ALA A 106 -6.89 16.47 2.08
C ALA A 106 -5.67 17.33 1.69
N LEU A 107 -4.84 16.90 0.73
CA LEU A 107 -3.70 17.68 0.26
C LEU A 107 -4.16 18.90 -0.56
N PRO A 108 -3.32 19.94 -0.73
CA PRO A 108 -3.57 21.04 -1.65
C PRO A 108 -3.87 20.56 -3.07
N GLU A 109 -4.72 21.27 -3.80
CA GLU A 109 -5.23 20.85 -5.11
C GLU A 109 -4.11 20.64 -6.15
N ASP A 110 -3.09 21.47 -6.13
CA ASP A 110 -1.91 21.36 -6.98
C ASP A 110 -1.13 20.07 -6.71
N VAL A 111 -0.97 19.71 -5.45
CA VAL A 111 -0.35 18.43 -5.05
C VAL A 111 -1.22 17.23 -5.44
N GLN A 112 -2.55 17.33 -5.22
CA GLN A 112 -3.48 16.26 -5.62
C GLN A 112 -3.40 15.94 -7.12
N LYS A 113 -3.36 16.96 -7.97
CA LYS A 113 -3.24 16.81 -9.45
C LYS A 113 -1.98 16.07 -9.87
N ASN A 114 -0.90 16.26 -9.12
CA ASN A 114 0.40 15.63 -9.35
C ASN A 114 0.58 14.29 -8.60
N THR A 115 -0.40 13.88 -7.79
CA THR A 115 -0.35 12.63 -7.04
C THR A 115 -0.76 11.44 -7.89
N ARG A 116 -0.04 10.31 -7.72
CA ARG A 116 -0.32 9.02 -8.32
C ARG A 116 -0.34 7.96 -7.23
N PHE A 117 -1.45 7.27 -7.09
CA PHE A 117 -1.64 6.26 -6.05
C PHE A 117 -1.72 4.85 -6.65
N TYR A 118 -0.90 3.96 -6.14
CA TYR A 118 -0.93 2.54 -6.46
C TYR A 118 -1.28 1.72 -5.22
N GLN A 119 -2.30 0.88 -5.33
CA GLN A 119 -2.71 -0.10 -4.31
C GLN A 119 -2.25 -1.50 -4.71
N ALA A 120 -1.46 -2.13 -3.88
CA ALA A 120 -1.15 -3.55 -4.02
C ALA A 120 -2.38 -4.40 -3.64
N GLY A 121 -3.07 -4.94 -4.65
CA GLY A 121 -4.10 -5.93 -4.48
C GLY A 121 -3.51 -7.35 -4.43
N THR A 122 -4.35 -8.36 -4.57
CA THR A 122 -3.96 -9.77 -4.45
C THR A 122 -4.85 -10.67 -5.31
N SER A 123 -4.31 -11.78 -5.79
CA SER A 123 -5.09 -12.84 -6.44
C SER A 123 -6.10 -13.51 -5.50
N GLU A 124 -5.89 -13.44 -4.18
CA GLU A 124 -6.81 -13.94 -3.16
C GLU A 124 -8.23 -13.30 -3.27
N MET A 125 -8.34 -12.11 -3.89
CA MET A 125 -9.63 -11.48 -4.15
C MET A 125 -10.54 -12.35 -5.04
N TYR A 126 -9.97 -13.13 -5.95
CA TYR A 126 -10.72 -14.06 -6.80
C TYR A 126 -11.28 -15.25 -6.01
N GLY A 127 -10.55 -15.71 -4.98
CA GLY A 127 -10.98 -16.76 -4.07
C GLY A 127 -11.43 -18.04 -4.77
N ASP A 128 -12.70 -18.41 -4.62
CA ASP A 128 -13.33 -19.55 -5.31
C ASP A 128 -13.66 -19.17 -6.76
N VAL A 129 -12.67 -19.33 -7.64
CA VAL A 129 -12.69 -18.83 -9.02
C VAL A 129 -13.72 -19.49 -9.90
N LEU A 130 -14.41 -18.69 -10.71
CA LEU A 130 -15.42 -19.17 -11.66
C LEU A 130 -14.84 -19.53 -13.04
N GLU A 131 -13.65 -19.02 -13.36
CA GLU A 131 -12.99 -19.22 -14.65
C GLU A 131 -11.48 -19.32 -14.53
N LYS A 132 -10.84 -19.99 -15.50
CA LYS A 132 -9.38 -20.15 -15.60
C LYS A 132 -8.97 -20.00 -17.07
N PRO A 133 -8.02 -19.11 -17.40
CA PRO A 133 -7.35 -18.16 -16.49
C PRO A 133 -8.28 -17.03 -16.03
N GLN A 134 -7.94 -16.40 -14.89
CA GLN A 134 -8.60 -15.19 -14.42
C GLN A 134 -8.20 -13.99 -15.29
N THR A 135 -9.12 -13.02 -15.38
CA THR A 135 -8.92 -11.73 -16.04
C THR A 135 -9.35 -10.60 -15.10
N GLU A 136 -9.17 -9.34 -15.51
CA GLU A 136 -9.66 -8.19 -14.74
C GLU A 136 -11.19 -8.13 -14.63
N SER A 137 -11.91 -8.86 -15.49
CA SER A 137 -13.37 -8.96 -15.45
C SER A 137 -13.87 -10.17 -14.64
N THR A 138 -13.00 -11.07 -14.23
CA THR A 138 -13.37 -12.22 -13.39
C THR A 138 -13.94 -11.74 -12.06
N PRO A 139 -15.15 -12.18 -11.65
CA PRO A 139 -15.76 -11.75 -10.40
C PRO A 139 -14.93 -12.14 -9.17
N PHE A 140 -14.82 -11.21 -8.22
CA PHE A 140 -14.18 -11.48 -6.93
C PHE A 140 -15.11 -12.32 -6.04
N ARG A 141 -14.58 -13.39 -5.44
CA ARG A 141 -15.26 -14.29 -4.51
C ARG A 141 -14.36 -14.63 -3.31
N PRO A 142 -13.99 -13.61 -2.50
CA PRO A 142 -13.00 -13.76 -1.43
C PRO A 142 -13.39 -14.83 -0.42
N GLN A 143 -12.41 -15.61 0.06
CA GLN A 143 -12.61 -16.75 0.97
C GLN A 143 -11.88 -16.58 2.31
N SER A 144 -11.39 -15.36 2.61
CA SER A 144 -10.71 -15.06 3.88
C SER A 144 -10.97 -13.62 4.31
N PRO A 145 -10.84 -13.29 5.62
CA PRO A 145 -10.90 -11.90 6.08
C PRO A 145 -9.89 -10.99 5.37
N TYR A 146 -8.68 -11.50 5.09
CA TYR A 146 -7.68 -10.80 4.28
C TYR A 146 -8.20 -10.46 2.89
N ALA A 147 -8.72 -11.46 2.17
CA ALA A 147 -9.24 -11.26 0.81
C ALA A 147 -10.44 -10.29 0.80
N CYS A 148 -11.35 -10.38 1.78
CA CYS A 148 -12.47 -9.44 1.92
C CYS A 148 -11.98 -8.00 2.12
N ALA A 149 -10.99 -7.78 2.99
CA ALA A 149 -10.41 -6.46 3.21
C ALA A 149 -9.74 -5.90 1.95
N LYS A 150 -9.04 -6.75 1.19
CA LYS A 150 -8.42 -6.38 -0.09
C LYS A 150 -9.45 -6.04 -1.17
N VAL A 151 -10.56 -6.77 -1.25
CA VAL A 151 -11.70 -6.45 -2.15
C VAL A 151 -12.30 -5.10 -1.78
N TYR A 152 -12.50 -4.81 -0.50
CA TYR A 152 -12.98 -3.50 -0.05
C TYR A 152 -12.02 -2.39 -0.50
N GLY A 153 -10.71 -2.53 -0.25
CA GLY A 153 -9.69 -1.58 -0.70
C GLY A 153 -9.67 -1.39 -2.22
N HIS A 154 -9.81 -2.49 -2.99
CA HIS A 154 -9.89 -2.45 -4.46
C HIS A 154 -11.05 -1.56 -4.95
N PHE A 155 -12.25 -1.77 -4.41
CA PHE A 155 -13.42 -0.98 -4.82
C PHE A 155 -13.36 0.46 -4.33
N LEU A 156 -12.74 0.74 -3.19
CA LEU A 156 -12.48 2.13 -2.75
C LEU A 156 -11.59 2.86 -3.76
N VAL A 157 -10.47 2.27 -4.16
CA VAL A 157 -9.56 2.87 -5.14
C VAL A 157 -10.29 3.17 -6.46
N ARG A 158 -11.10 2.22 -6.94
CA ARG A 158 -11.92 2.44 -8.13
C ARG A 158 -12.92 3.58 -7.92
N ASN A 159 -13.64 3.58 -6.79
CA ASN A 159 -14.62 4.62 -6.47
C ASN A 159 -13.98 6.02 -6.40
N TYR A 160 -12.81 6.14 -5.73
CA TYR A 160 -12.12 7.41 -5.62
C TYR A 160 -11.61 7.94 -6.98
N ARG A 161 -11.16 7.03 -7.85
CA ARG A 161 -10.82 7.40 -9.23
C ARG A 161 -12.02 7.96 -9.99
N GLU A 162 -13.16 7.30 -9.89
CA GLU A 162 -14.37 7.65 -10.63
C GLU A 162 -15.08 8.89 -10.03
N SER A 163 -15.13 9.01 -8.68
CA SER A 163 -15.90 10.06 -8.00
C SER A 163 -15.11 11.34 -7.76
N TYR A 164 -13.79 11.26 -7.57
CA TYR A 164 -12.93 12.41 -7.22
C TYR A 164 -11.87 12.70 -8.28
N ASN A 165 -11.93 12.04 -9.44
CA ASN A 165 -10.93 12.17 -10.51
C ASN A 165 -9.48 11.98 -10.01
N MET A 166 -9.29 11.13 -9.00
CA MET A 166 -7.99 10.82 -8.44
C MET A 166 -7.23 9.85 -9.36
N PHE A 167 -5.95 10.12 -9.65
CA PHE A 167 -5.14 9.10 -10.31
C PHE A 167 -4.82 7.97 -9.33
N ALA A 168 -5.63 6.94 -9.33
CA ALA A 168 -5.48 5.79 -8.45
C ALA A 168 -5.69 4.48 -9.23
N CYS A 169 -4.79 3.52 -9.03
CA CYS A 169 -4.87 2.21 -9.68
C CYS A 169 -4.61 1.07 -8.71
N ASN A 170 -5.15 -0.11 -9.07
CA ASN A 170 -4.96 -1.35 -8.35
C ASN A 170 -4.02 -2.27 -9.14
N GLY A 171 -3.06 -2.90 -8.46
CA GLY A 171 -2.42 -4.11 -8.96
C GLY A 171 -3.19 -5.34 -8.48
N ILE A 172 -3.13 -6.42 -9.23
CA ILE A 172 -3.62 -7.74 -8.82
C ILE A 172 -2.40 -8.66 -8.80
N LEU A 173 -1.77 -8.76 -7.62
CA LEU A 173 -0.54 -9.51 -7.47
C LEU A 173 -0.87 -10.97 -7.19
N PHE A 174 -0.33 -11.83 -8.04
CA PHE A 174 -0.28 -13.27 -7.81
C PHE A 174 0.94 -13.62 -6.95
N ASN A 175 0.99 -14.85 -6.46
CA ASN A 175 2.12 -15.32 -5.66
C ASN A 175 3.42 -15.16 -6.43
N HIS A 176 4.39 -14.52 -5.82
CA HIS A 176 5.72 -14.32 -6.36
C HIS A 176 6.75 -14.40 -5.24
N GLU A 177 7.93 -14.84 -5.57
CA GLU A 177 8.98 -15.16 -4.62
C GLU A 177 10.23 -14.33 -4.86
N SER A 178 11.02 -14.15 -3.83
CA SER A 178 12.34 -13.53 -3.91
C SER A 178 13.24 -13.98 -2.75
N PRO A 179 14.57 -13.83 -2.87
CA PRO A 179 15.50 -14.06 -1.76
C PRO A 179 15.24 -13.18 -0.52
N ARG A 180 14.44 -12.12 -0.66
CA ARG A 180 14.10 -11.19 0.44
C ARG A 180 12.73 -11.47 1.05
N ARG A 181 12.07 -12.57 0.67
CA ARG A 181 10.81 -12.96 1.32
C ARG A 181 11.04 -13.29 2.79
N GLY A 182 10.05 -13.01 3.64
CA GLY A 182 10.10 -13.37 5.05
C GLY A 182 10.15 -14.89 5.26
N ALA A 183 10.94 -15.37 6.20
CA ALA A 183 11.08 -16.79 6.50
C ALA A 183 9.78 -17.44 7.02
N ASN A 184 8.78 -16.63 7.41
CA ASN A 184 7.50 -17.10 7.96
C ASN A 184 6.38 -17.20 6.91
N PHE A 185 6.73 -17.12 5.63
CA PHE A 185 5.80 -17.29 4.51
C PHE A 185 6.08 -18.58 3.76
#